data_9963220b4d8b65ad1e99f51fbb582aff
#
_entry.id   9963220b4d8b65ad1e99f51fbb582aff
#
_cell.length_a   1.000
_cell.length_b   1.000
_cell.length_c   1.000
_cell.angle_alpha   90.00
_cell.angle_beta   90.00
_cell.angle_gamma   90.00
#
_symmetry.space_group_name_H-M   'P 1'
#
loop_
_entity.id
_entity.type
_entity.pdbx_description
1 polymer ?
#
loop_
_entity_poly.entity_id
_entity_poly.type
_entity_poly.pdbx_seq_one_letter_code
_entity_poly.pdbx_strand_id
1 'polypeptide(L)'
;MFLLFILITAPAGTGVFMNKNKHLIYDERHQIEQGLNSSLSFKAIGKDIGRDCTTIAKEVKAHIIFEKKGAPYRPFNDCKIRAGCSHKGNVCQDCTRGKSRNLCFSCGKCTTSCKDYIKEVCPLLDKAPYVCNGCNKLNTCTLEKRFYRARQAQKEYEEIRSESRSGFNLTEAELHQLDSVISPLLKQGQSLHHILANNPDTISICEKTAYIYADNGLFSAKNIDMPRKVRFRPRKKKSKELKVDKSCRIGRTLEDFQKYHEENPSIPITELDSVEGKKGGAVLLTIHFVLPKLQLAFLRESNDSKSVTDIFNYLYELLGEERFKRIFSLCLADNGTEFSNPTAIECDSDGVIRSYVFYCDPSSPGQKGACENNHEFIRRVIPKGIDIGKYTQADINLMMDHINSYGRPELGDKSPYDMFEFYYGKEILDILGVHKIPANDIILKPELLNQRQPSHAHL
;
A
#
# COMPACT_ATOMS: atom_id res chain seq x y z
N MET A 1 24.85 47.29 -22.48
CA MET A 1 25.97 46.38 -22.68
C MET A 1 25.41 45.06 -23.18
N PHE A 2 25.41 44.91 -24.54
CA PHE A 2 24.84 43.75 -25.22
C PHE A 2 25.82 42.59 -25.17
N LEU A 3 25.39 41.44 -24.63
CA LEU A 3 26.12 40.19 -24.71
C LEU A 3 25.61 39.38 -25.90
N LEU A 4 26.47 39.26 -26.89
CA LEU A 4 26.31 38.49 -28.12
C LEU A 4 26.40 36.99 -27.77
N PHE A 5 25.32 36.24 -27.98
CA PHE A 5 25.38 34.78 -27.98
C PHE A 5 25.86 34.27 -29.33
N ILE A 6 27.08 33.74 -29.36
CA ILE A 6 27.61 33.03 -30.51
C ILE A 6 27.02 31.60 -30.49
N LEU A 7 26.18 31.31 -31.47
CA LEU A 7 25.72 29.96 -31.79
C LEU A 7 26.86 29.22 -32.49
N ILE A 8 27.46 28.28 -31.79
CA ILE A 8 28.38 27.31 -32.37
C ILE A 8 27.55 26.15 -32.89
N THR A 9 27.35 26.08 -34.22
CA THR A 9 26.78 24.92 -34.89
C THR A 9 27.84 23.82 -34.97
N ALA A 10 27.63 22.73 -34.23
CA ALA A 10 28.41 21.50 -34.37
C ALA A 10 27.93 20.73 -35.62
N PRO A 11 28.83 20.10 -36.41
CA PRO A 11 28.47 19.35 -37.59
C PRO A 11 27.70 18.06 -37.20
N ALA A 12 26.62 17.80 -37.94
CA ALA A 12 25.83 16.59 -37.82
C ALA A 12 26.65 15.35 -38.25
N GLY A 13 27.30 14.72 -37.30
CA GLY A 13 27.82 13.38 -37.45
C GLY A 13 26.72 12.36 -37.28
N THR A 14 26.23 11.75 -38.35
CA THR A 14 25.29 10.61 -38.34
C THR A 14 25.99 9.35 -37.79
N GLY A 15 26.30 9.35 -36.51
CA GLY A 15 26.62 8.14 -35.79
C GLY A 15 25.33 7.42 -35.42
N VAL A 16 25.02 6.35 -36.15
CA VAL A 16 23.96 5.41 -35.75
C VAL A 16 24.39 4.80 -34.42
N PHE A 17 23.90 5.36 -33.33
CA PHE A 17 24.04 4.76 -31.98
C PHE A 17 23.28 3.44 -31.96
N MET A 18 23.98 2.32 -32.15
CA MET A 18 23.41 1.00 -31.87
C MET A 18 22.98 0.95 -30.40
N ASN A 19 21.70 0.93 -30.17
CA ASN A 19 21.09 0.76 -28.85
C ASN A 19 21.39 -0.67 -28.35
N LYS A 20 22.58 -0.90 -27.81
CA LYS A 20 22.96 -2.17 -27.20
C LYS A 20 22.07 -2.41 -25.97
N ASN A 21 21.35 -3.53 -25.93
CA ASN A 21 20.61 -4.09 -24.77
C ASN A 21 19.18 -3.58 -24.48
N LYS A 22 18.45 -3.03 -25.44
CA LYS A 22 17.01 -2.81 -25.28
C LYS A 22 16.21 -3.86 -26.05
N HIS A 23 15.12 -4.34 -25.43
CA HIS A 23 14.15 -5.20 -26.12
C HIS A 23 13.54 -4.47 -27.32
N LEU A 24 13.08 -5.25 -28.33
CA LEU A 24 12.39 -4.68 -29.47
C LEU A 24 11.07 -4.05 -29.02
N ILE A 25 10.76 -2.87 -29.56
CA ILE A 25 9.49 -2.18 -29.36
C ILE A 25 8.52 -2.52 -30.51
N TYR A 26 7.24 -2.17 -30.34
CA TYR A 26 6.21 -2.48 -31.34
C TYR A 26 6.53 -1.91 -32.74
N ASP A 27 7.04 -0.68 -32.80
CA ASP A 27 7.38 -0.02 -34.08
C ASP A 27 8.51 -0.76 -34.80
N GLU A 28 9.53 -1.22 -34.08
CA GLU A 28 10.60 -2.04 -34.63
C GLU A 28 10.05 -3.38 -35.15
N ARG A 29 9.15 -4.05 -34.42
CA ARG A 29 8.44 -5.26 -34.85
C ARG A 29 7.61 -5.03 -36.09
N HIS A 30 6.93 -3.87 -36.18
CA HIS A 30 6.15 -3.50 -37.34
C HIS A 30 7.04 -3.29 -38.58
N GLN A 31 8.17 -2.63 -38.44
CA GLN A 31 9.16 -2.46 -39.51
C GLN A 31 9.75 -3.81 -39.95
N ILE A 32 9.99 -4.76 -39.02
CA ILE A 32 10.39 -6.14 -39.37
C ILE A 32 9.31 -6.80 -40.23
N GLU A 33 8.03 -6.73 -39.83
CA GLU A 33 6.92 -7.30 -40.62
C GLU A 33 6.84 -6.68 -42.02
N GLN A 34 6.92 -5.36 -42.15
CA GLN A 34 6.92 -4.66 -43.44
C GLN A 34 8.11 -5.05 -44.33
N GLY A 35 9.31 -5.12 -43.76
CA GLY A 35 10.50 -5.56 -44.47
C GLY A 35 10.38 -7.01 -44.98
N LEU A 36 9.84 -7.92 -44.17
CA LEU A 36 9.57 -9.29 -44.57
C LEU A 36 8.53 -9.37 -45.67
N ASN A 37 7.45 -8.59 -45.60
CA ASN A 37 6.43 -8.52 -46.63
C ASN A 37 7.00 -7.99 -47.95
N SER A 38 8.00 -7.14 -47.90
CA SER A 38 8.74 -6.63 -49.06
C SER A 38 9.93 -7.51 -49.47
N SER A 39 10.04 -8.74 -48.95
CA SER A 39 11.09 -9.71 -49.26
C SER A 39 12.52 -9.20 -48.96
N LEU A 40 12.69 -8.28 -48.01
CA LEU A 40 13.99 -7.79 -47.59
C LEU A 40 14.75 -8.87 -46.77
N SER A 41 16.07 -8.86 -46.85
CA SER A 41 16.92 -9.72 -46.03
C SER A 41 16.98 -9.20 -44.56
N PHE A 42 17.24 -10.10 -43.61
CA PHE A 42 17.45 -9.69 -42.20
C PHE A 42 18.55 -8.64 -42.02
N LYS A 43 19.58 -8.67 -42.90
CA LYS A 43 20.65 -7.66 -42.88
C LYS A 43 20.14 -6.29 -43.31
N ALA A 44 19.28 -6.23 -44.36
CA ALA A 44 18.66 -4.99 -44.80
C ALA A 44 17.71 -4.42 -43.71
N ILE A 45 16.79 -5.26 -43.20
CA ILE A 45 15.88 -4.88 -42.12
C ILE A 45 16.65 -4.40 -40.89
N GLY A 46 17.71 -5.13 -40.51
CA GLY A 46 18.53 -4.76 -39.33
C GLY A 46 19.23 -3.41 -39.50
N LYS A 47 19.67 -3.10 -40.73
CA LYS A 47 20.26 -1.78 -41.04
C LYS A 47 19.24 -0.66 -40.89
N ASP A 48 18.01 -0.88 -41.37
CA ASP A 48 16.94 0.12 -41.34
C ASP A 48 16.51 0.48 -39.93
N ILE A 49 16.46 -0.52 -39.02
CA ILE A 49 16.02 -0.33 -37.63
C ILE A 49 17.18 -0.17 -36.62
N GLY A 50 18.44 -0.16 -37.11
CA GLY A 50 19.62 -0.06 -36.23
C GLY A 50 19.85 -1.25 -35.30
N ARG A 51 19.46 -2.47 -35.75
CA ARG A 51 19.60 -3.72 -34.98
C ARG A 51 20.45 -4.75 -35.74
N ASP A 52 21.08 -5.64 -34.99
CA ASP A 52 21.82 -6.76 -35.58
C ASP A 52 20.89 -7.76 -36.27
N CYS A 53 21.31 -8.29 -37.43
CA CYS A 53 20.52 -9.25 -38.19
C CYS A 53 20.22 -10.56 -37.44
N THR A 54 21.08 -10.94 -36.49
CA THR A 54 20.85 -12.11 -35.62
C THR A 54 19.70 -11.88 -34.64
N THR A 55 19.51 -10.63 -34.17
CA THR A 55 18.37 -10.23 -33.34
C THR A 55 17.07 -10.38 -34.12
N ILE A 56 17.03 -9.90 -35.39
CA ILE A 56 15.88 -10.05 -36.27
C ILE A 56 15.56 -11.53 -36.50
N ALA A 57 16.59 -12.33 -36.78
CA ALA A 57 16.42 -13.76 -37.00
C ALA A 57 15.87 -14.50 -35.77
N LYS A 58 16.34 -14.14 -34.57
CA LYS A 58 15.82 -14.71 -33.31
C LYS A 58 14.39 -14.31 -33.08
N GLU A 59 14.06 -13.03 -33.25
CA GLU A 59 12.68 -12.51 -33.11
C GLU A 59 11.72 -13.21 -34.05
N VAL A 60 12.05 -13.29 -35.33
CA VAL A 60 11.19 -13.95 -36.32
C VAL A 60 11.00 -15.44 -36.00
N LYS A 61 12.06 -16.16 -35.61
CA LYS A 61 11.97 -17.57 -35.23
C LYS A 61 11.15 -17.81 -33.97
N ALA A 62 11.24 -16.91 -32.99
CA ALA A 62 10.51 -17.02 -31.73
C ALA A 62 8.99 -16.85 -31.89
N HIS A 63 8.58 -16.05 -32.89
CA HIS A 63 7.18 -15.62 -33.05
C HIS A 63 6.58 -16.08 -34.39
N ILE A 64 6.90 -17.32 -34.80
CA ILE A 64 6.32 -17.92 -36.02
C ILE A 64 4.86 -18.33 -35.76
N ILE A 65 3.96 -17.84 -36.60
CA ILE A 65 2.55 -18.23 -36.61
C ILE A 65 2.33 -19.26 -37.73
N PHE A 66 1.76 -20.41 -37.40
CA PHE A 66 1.45 -21.47 -38.36
C PHE A 66 0.01 -21.32 -38.85
N GLU A 67 -0.17 -21.25 -40.17
CA GLU A 67 -1.50 -21.18 -40.81
C GLU A 67 -1.69 -22.31 -41.82
N LYS A 68 -2.73 -23.13 -41.58
CA LYS A 68 -3.19 -24.16 -42.53
C LYS A 68 -4.23 -23.57 -43.48
N LYS A 69 -3.77 -22.68 -44.38
CA LYS A 69 -4.61 -21.98 -45.35
C LYS A 69 -4.18 -22.33 -46.78
N GLY A 70 -5.15 -22.73 -47.60
CA GLY A 70 -4.93 -23.00 -49.04
C GLY A 70 -4.63 -21.72 -49.82
N ALA A 71 -4.62 -21.85 -51.15
CA ALA A 71 -4.58 -20.77 -52.11
C ALA A 71 -6.00 -20.42 -52.59
N PRO A 72 -6.23 -19.29 -53.30
CA PRO A 72 -7.50 -19.01 -53.96
C PRO A 72 -7.94 -20.19 -54.79
N TYR A 73 -9.16 -20.64 -54.55
CA TYR A 73 -9.76 -21.84 -55.24
C TYR A 73 -9.05 -23.18 -55.01
N ARG A 74 -8.04 -23.25 -54.17
CA ARG A 74 -7.32 -24.47 -53.81
C ARG A 74 -7.30 -24.66 -52.29
N PRO A 75 -7.88 -25.74 -51.77
CA PRO A 75 -7.88 -25.99 -50.34
C PRO A 75 -6.45 -26.23 -49.83
N PHE A 76 -6.26 -26.11 -48.53
CA PHE A 76 -5.04 -26.51 -47.86
C PHE A 76 -4.79 -27.98 -48.10
N ASN A 77 -3.58 -28.32 -48.57
CA ASN A 77 -3.13 -29.68 -48.73
C ASN A 77 -1.59 -29.73 -48.73
N ASP A 78 -1.04 -30.23 -47.67
CA ASP A 78 0.41 -30.41 -47.48
C ASP A 78 0.87 -31.86 -47.68
N CYS A 79 0.10 -32.67 -48.39
CA CYS A 79 0.51 -34.03 -48.76
C CYS A 79 1.59 -34.00 -49.84
N LYS A 80 2.70 -34.69 -49.62
CA LYS A 80 3.83 -34.77 -50.57
C LYS A 80 3.43 -35.38 -51.92
N ILE A 81 2.53 -36.36 -51.90
CA ILE A 81 2.08 -37.09 -53.12
C ILE A 81 0.84 -36.44 -53.78
N ARG A 82 0.39 -35.24 -53.33
CA ARG A 82 -0.84 -34.59 -53.81
C ARG A 82 -0.91 -34.41 -55.32
N ALA A 83 0.23 -34.17 -55.98
CA ALA A 83 0.26 -33.94 -57.43
C ALA A 83 -0.02 -35.21 -58.23
N GLY A 84 0.35 -36.37 -57.72
CA GLY A 84 0.14 -37.70 -58.36
C GLY A 84 -0.94 -38.54 -57.67
N CYS A 85 -1.74 -37.95 -56.75
CA CYS A 85 -2.71 -38.69 -55.98
C CYS A 85 -3.89 -39.17 -56.81
N SER A 86 -4.13 -40.51 -56.81
CA SER A 86 -5.21 -41.18 -57.56
C SER A 86 -6.45 -41.46 -56.67
N HIS A 87 -6.45 -41.17 -55.39
CA HIS A 87 -7.60 -41.43 -54.51
C HIS A 87 -8.85 -40.64 -54.96
N LYS A 88 -9.99 -41.36 -55.08
CA LYS A 88 -11.27 -40.77 -55.49
C LYS A 88 -12.36 -41.17 -54.49
N GLY A 89 -12.76 -40.24 -53.64
CA GLY A 89 -13.97 -40.35 -52.80
C GLY A 89 -14.06 -41.47 -51.77
N ASN A 90 -12.95 -42.14 -51.46
CA ASN A 90 -12.93 -43.30 -50.55
C ASN A 90 -11.93 -43.20 -49.39
N VAL A 91 -11.39 -42.02 -49.13
CA VAL A 91 -10.37 -41.82 -48.09
C VAL A 91 -11.01 -41.53 -46.74
N CYS A 92 -12.10 -40.79 -46.69
CA CYS A 92 -12.84 -40.50 -45.48
C CYS A 92 -14.21 -41.16 -45.49
N GLN A 93 -14.67 -41.64 -44.31
CA GLN A 93 -15.94 -42.37 -44.18
C GLN A 93 -17.15 -41.54 -44.60
N ASP A 94 -17.15 -40.25 -44.30
CA ASP A 94 -18.24 -39.29 -44.54
C ASP A 94 -18.03 -38.41 -45.78
N CYS A 95 -17.59 -39.00 -46.89
CA CYS A 95 -17.34 -38.23 -48.09
C CYS A 95 -18.63 -37.74 -48.76
N THR A 96 -18.96 -36.46 -48.59
CA THR A 96 -20.18 -35.83 -49.19
C THR A 96 -20.03 -35.46 -50.65
N ARG A 97 -18.83 -35.56 -51.24
CA ARG A 97 -18.53 -35.07 -52.60
C ARG A 97 -18.77 -36.11 -53.72
N GLY A 98 -19.27 -37.30 -53.39
CA GLY A 98 -19.63 -38.31 -54.36
C GLY A 98 -18.45 -38.94 -55.11
N LYS A 99 -18.64 -40.19 -55.55
CA LYS A 99 -17.57 -41.05 -56.08
C LYS A 99 -17.04 -40.69 -57.51
N SER A 100 -17.57 -39.66 -58.17
CA SER A 100 -17.45 -39.72 -59.61
C SER A 100 -16.47 -38.79 -60.31
N ARG A 101 -15.98 -37.73 -59.79
CA ARG A 101 -15.04 -36.84 -60.55
C ARG A 101 -14.01 -36.02 -59.77
N ASN A 102 -14.09 -35.92 -58.47
CA ASN A 102 -13.18 -35.07 -57.74
C ASN A 102 -12.14 -35.89 -56.95
N LEU A 103 -10.90 -35.69 -57.26
CA LEU A 103 -9.79 -36.28 -56.53
C LEU A 103 -9.80 -35.77 -55.07
N CYS A 104 -9.46 -36.61 -54.11
CA CYS A 104 -9.46 -36.28 -52.68
C CYS A 104 -8.58 -35.09 -52.36
N PHE A 105 -7.47 -34.89 -53.07
CA PHE A 105 -6.57 -33.75 -52.87
C PHE A 105 -7.23 -32.36 -53.10
N SER A 106 -8.29 -32.31 -53.91
CA SER A 106 -9.05 -31.09 -54.16
C SER A 106 -10.01 -30.74 -53.00
N CYS A 107 -10.20 -31.62 -52.05
CA CYS A 107 -11.05 -31.45 -50.89
C CYS A 107 -10.30 -30.92 -49.66
N GLY A 108 -9.01 -31.20 -49.53
CA GLY A 108 -8.20 -30.83 -48.35
C GLY A 108 -8.44 -31.65 -47.08
N LYS A 109 -9.52 -32.43 -47.00
CA LYS A 109 -9.78 -33.33 -45.84
C LYS A 109 -8.89 -34.57 -45.82
N CYS A 110 -8.27 -34.92 -46.94
CA CYS A 110 -7.42 -36.10 -47.04
C CYS A 110 -6.18 -36.01 -46.11
N THR A 111 -5.71 -34.83 -45.76
CA THR A 111 -4.55 -34.62 -44.86
C THR A 111 -4.78 -35.16 -43.44
N THR A 112 -6.02 -35.35 -43.04
CA THR A 112 -6.40 -35.90 -41.72
C THR A 112 -6.83 -37.36 -41.75
N SER A 113 -7.23 -37.87 -42.90
CA SER A 113 -7.89 -39.18 -42.98
C SER A 113 -7.18 -40.19 -43.92
N CYS A 114 -6.20 -39.74 -44.74
CA CYS A 114 -5.52 -40.60 -45.69
C CYS A 114 -4.40 -41.38 -45.02
N LYS A 115 -4.40 -42.70 -45.23
CA LYS A 115 -3.35 -43.60 -44.71
C LYS A 115 -2.00 -43.39 -45.42
N ASP A 116 -2.02 -42.90 -46.65
CA ASP A 116 -0.83 -42.65 -47.46
C ASP A 116 -0.37 -41.18 -47.35
N TYR A 117 -0.89 -40.43 -46.34
CA TYR A 117 -0.49 -39.06 -46.13
C TYR A 117 0.96 -38.94 -45.66
N ILE A 118 1.75 -38.20 -46.41
CA ILE A 118 3.12 -37.81 -46.02
C ILE A 118 3.19 -36.29 -46.01
N LYS A 119 3.45 -35.71 -44.84
CA LYS A 119 3.55 -34.25 -44.69
C LYS A 119 4.72 -33.70 -45.52
N GLU A 120 4.43 -32.68 -46.33
CA GLU A 120 5.44 -31.90 -47.06
C GLU A 120 5.60 -30.53 -46.38
N VAL A 121 6.83 -30.18 -46.01
CA VAL A 121 7.20 -28.86 -45.55
C VAL A 121 7.90 -28.13 -46.71
N CYS A 122 7.60 -26.86 -46.88
CA CYS A 122 8.23 -26.06 -47.93
C CYS A 122 9.74 -25.91 -47.63
N PRO A 123 10.63 -26.34 -48.54
CA PRO A 123 12.09 -26.29 -48.30
C PRO A 123 12.64 -24.85 -48.23
N LEU A 124 11.88 -23.84 -48.69
CA LEU A 124 12.27 -22.45 -48.55
C LEU A 124 12.21 -21.99 -47.09
N LEU A 125 11.44 -22.67 -46.21
CA LEU A 125 11.31 -22.34 -44.79
C LEU A 125 12.47 -22.83 -43.93
N ASP A 126 13.38 -23.64 -44.51
CA ASP A 126 14.61 -24.06 -43.82
C ASP A 126 15.71 -22.99 -43.91
N LYS A 127 15.50 -21.99 -44.78
CA LYS A 127 16.43 -20.88 -45.00
C LYS A 127 15.75 -19.55 -44.57
N ALA A 128 16.57 -18.54 -44.24
CA ALA A 128 16.06 -17.21 -44.01
C ALA A 128 15.18 -16.71 -45.18
N PRO A 129 14.07 -16.07 -44.91
CA PRO A 129 13.56 -15.53 -43.66
C PRO A 129 12.76 -16.50 -42.76
N TYR A 130 12.67 -17.80 -43.03
CA TYR A 130 11.95 -18.84 -42.27
C TYR A 130 10.41 -18.68 -42.25
N VAL A 131 9.89 -17.68 -42.93
CA VAL A 131 8.46 -17.29 -42.97
C VAL A 131 8.02 -17.08 -44.41
N CYS A 132 6.72 -17.11 -44.62
CA CYS A 132 6.08 -16.90 -45.92
C CYS A 132 5.74 -15.42 -46.22
N ASN A 133 6.10 -14.49 -45.35
CA ASN A 133 5.96 -13.07 -45.61
C ASN A 133 6.72 -12.73 -46.91
N GLY A 134 6.08 -12.02 -47.83
CA GLY A 134 6.69 -11.65 -49.11
C GLY A 134 6.95 -12.81 -50.08
N CYS A 135 6.48 -14.06 -49.85
CA CYS A 135 6.70 -15.19 -50.71
C CYS A 135 5.92 -15.07 -52.02
N ASN A 136 6.61 -15.07 -53.16
CA ASN A 136 5.99 -14.94 -54.50
C ASN A 136 5.02 -16.08 -54.84
N LYS A 137 5.16 -17.25 -54.20
CA LYS A 137 4.26 -18.40 -54.39
C LYS A 137 3.09 -18.44 -53.43
N LEU A 138 2.89 -17.40 -52.60
CA LEU A 138 1.87 -17.38 -51.56
C LEU A 138 0.46 -17.66 -52.08
N ASN A 139 0.11 -17.09 -53.23
CA ASN A 139 -1.21 -17.22 -53.87
C ASN A 139 -1.45 -18.57 -54.58
N THR A 140 -0.45 -19.40 -54.73
CA THR A 140 -0.56 -20.72 -55.35
C THR A 140 -0.22 -21.87 -54.40
N CYS A 141 0.35 -21.54 -53.25
CA CYS A 141 0.84 -22.51 -52.27
C CYS A 141 -0.31 -23.10 -51.45
N THR A 142 -0.36 -24.43 -51.35
CA THR A 142 -1.33 -25.16 -50.54
C THR A 142 -0.73 -25.76 -49.27
N LEU A 143 0.58 -25.60 -49.06
CA LEU A 143 1.30 -26.08 -47.88
C LEU A 143 0.99 -25.26 -46.65
N GLU A 144 1.34 -25.79 -45.47
CA GLU A 144 1.33 -25.05 -44.23
C GLU A 144 2.24 -23.81 -44.34
N LYS A 145 1.68 -22.64 -44.01
CA LYS A 145 2.38 -21.36 -44.11
C LYS A 145 2.88 -20.93 -42.74
N ARG A 146 3.98 -20.19 -42.73
CA ARG A 146 4.56 -19.61 -41.54
C ARG A 146 4.60 -18.10 -41.70
N PHE A 147 4.04 -17.34 -40.75
CA PHE A 147 4.05 -15.89 -40.81
C PHE A 147 4.67 -15.30 -39.57
N TYR A 148 5.29 -14.16 -39.73
CA TYR A 148 5.63 -13.26 -38.64
C TYR A 148 4.63 -12.08 -38.65
N ARG A 149 4.04 -11.77 -37.51
CA ARG A 149 3.12 -10.65 -37.34
C ARG A 149 3.51 -9.84 -36.12
N ALA A 150 3.82 -8.57 -36.30
CA ALA A 150 4.28 -7.67 -35.24
C ALA A 150 3.34 -7.59 -34.05
N ARG A 151 2.01 -7.49 -34.33
CA ARG A 151 0.99 -7.41 -33.28
C ARG A 151 0.97 -8.66 -32.38
N GLN A 152 1.09 -9.83 -33.01
CA GLN A 152 1.09 -11.10 -32.26
C GLN A 152 2.40 -11.26 -31.47
N ALA A 153 3.54 -10.97 -32.09
CA ALA A 153 4.84 -11.00 -31.42
C ALA A 153 4.91 -10.04 -30.23
N GLN A 154 4.32 -8.85 -30.36
CA GLN A 154 4.22 -7.90 -29.25
C GLN A 154 3.35 -8.45 -28.12
N LYS A 155 2.21 -9.01 -28.44
CA LYS A 155 1.30 -9.59 -27.46
C LYS A 155 1.97 -10.74 -26.68
N GLU A 156 2.60 -11.68 -27.38
CA GLU A 156 3.34 -12.80 -26.76
C GLU A 156 4.50 -12.30 -25.88
N TYR A 157 5.22 -11.28 -26.32
CA TYR A 157 6.27 -10.66 -25.53
C TYR A 157 5.71 -10.03 -24.24
N GLU A 158 4.58 -9.32 -24.33
CA GLU A 158 3.92 -8.69 -23.16
C GLU A 158 3.38 -9.75 -22.19
N GLU A 159 2.81 -10.83 -22.70
CA GLU A 159 2.35 -11.96 -21.91
C GLU A 159 3.51 -12.63 -21.15
N ILE A 160 4.60 -12.99 -21.83
CA ILE A 160 5.80 -13.57 -21.20
C ILE A 160 6.39 -12.62 -20.17
N ARG A 161 6.46 -11.32 -20.49
CA ARG A 161 6.96 -10.30 -19.56
C ARG A 161 6.05 -10.13 -18.34
N SER A 162 4.75 -10.25 -18.50
CA SER A 162 3.77 -10.21 -17.40
C SER A 162 3.86 -11.47 -16.56
N GLU A 163 3.89 -12.64 -17.18
CA GLU A 163 4.00 -13.92 -16.49
C GLU A 163 5.32 -14.07 -15.72
N SER A 164 6.45 -13.64 -16.31
CA SER A 164 7.75 -13.69 -15.63
C SER A 164 7.85 -12.77 -14.42
N ARG A 165 6.95 -11.80 -14.30
CA ARG A 165 6.82 -10.88 -13.16
C ARG A 165 5.65 -11.23 -12.24
N SER A 166 4.82 -12.19 -12.64
CA SER A 166 3.74 -12.71 -11.81
C SER A 166 4.31 -13.69 -10.79
N GLY A 167 3.71 -13.69 -9.60
CA GLY A 167 4.16 -14.54 -8.51
C GLY A 167 5.02 -13.79 -7.48
N PHE A 168 5.45 -14.53 -6.49
CA PHE A 168 6.18 -14.01 -5.34
C PHE A 168 7.60 -14.59 -5.37
N ASN A 169 8.60 -13.71 -5.30
CA ASN A 169 10.01 -14.14 -5.25
C ASN A 169 10.39 -14.54 -3.82
N LEU A 170 9.73 -15.58 -3.32
CA LEU A 170 9.93 -16.15 -1.99
C LEU A 170 9.87 -17.66 -2.05
N THR A 171 10.74 -18.30 -1.30
CA THR A 171 10.63 -19.72 -0.99
C THR A 171 9.57 -19.94 0.10
N GLU A 172 9.03 -21.15 0.22
CA GLU A 172 8.07 -21.50 1.28
C GLU A 172 8.65 -21.32 2.69
N ALA A 173 9.93 -21.61 2.86
CA ALA A 173 10.64 -21.42 4.13
C ALA A 173 10.76 -19.93 4.52
N GLU A 174 11.12 -19.07 3.57
CA GLU A 174 11.18 -17.61 3.78
C GLU A 174 9.79 -17.03 4.09
N LEU A 175 8.76 -17.49 3.38
CA LEU A 175 7.38 -17.08 3.66
C LEU A 175 6.96 -17.47 5.07
N HIS A 176 7.25 -18.72 5.49
CA HIS A 176 6.93 -19.19 6.82
C HIS A 176 7.67 -18.39 7.91
N GLN A 177 8.94 -18.06 7.67
CA GLN A 177 9.71 -17.21 8.59
C GLN A 177 9.09 -15.82 8.72
N LEU A 178 8.75 -15.16 7.60
CA LEU A 178 8.08 -13.84 7.60
C LEU A 178 6.72 -13.90 8.31
N ASP A 179 5.91 -14.92 8.01
CA ASP A 179 4.60 -15.09 8.62
C ASP A 179 4.68 -15.29 10.13
N SER A 180 5.67 -16.04 10.61
CA SER A 180 5.88 -16.32 12.05
C SER A 180 6.17 -15.05 12.86
N VAL A 181 6.72 -14.01 12.25
CA VAL A 181 7.01 -12.71 12.89
C VAL A 181 5.88 -11.73 12.65
N ILE A 182 5.46 -11.56 11.39
CA ILE A 182 4.51 -10.49 11.00
C ILE A 182 3.10 -10.77 11.51
N SER A 183 2.61 -12.00 11.36
CA SER A 183 1.20 -12.30 11.64
C SER A 183 0.81 -12.19 13.12
N PRO A 184 1.59 -12.65 14.09
CA PRO A 184 1.27 -12.44 15.50
C PRO A 184 1.18 -10.94 15.86
N LEU A 185 2.13 -10.13 15.38
CA LEU A 185 2.18 -8.69 15.67
C LEU A 185 1.01 -7.93 15.01
N LEU A 186 0.62 -8.30 13.79
CA LEU A 186 -0.60 -7.77 13.16
C LEU A 186 -1.85 -8.12 13.99
N LYS A 187 -1.93 -9.35 14.50
CA LYS A 187 -3.04 -9.78 15.37
C LYS A 187 -3.07 -9.04 16.71
N GLN A 188 -1.95 -8.51 17.17
CA GLN A 188 -1.87 -7.59 18.32
C GLN A 188 -2.33 -6.16 18.00
N GLY A 189 -2.63 -5.85 16.72
CA GLY A 189 -3.09 -4.53 16.26
C GLY A 189 -1.97 -3.58 15.87
N GLN A 190 -0.74 -4.07 15.71
CA GLN A 190 0.37 -3.28 15.20
C GLN A 190 0.24 -3.08 13.68
N SER A 191 0.75 -1.97 13.14
CA SER A 191 0.81 -1.74 11.69
C SER A 191 2.03 -2.43 11.07
N LEU A 192 1.96 -2.74 9.77
CA LEU A 192 3.11 -3.26 9.03
C LEU A 192 4.32 -2.33 9.16
N HIS A 193 4.11 -1.01 9.07
CA HIS A 193 5.18 -0.03 9.22
C HIS A 193 5.93 -0.20 10.55
N HIS A 194 5.19 -0.24 11.69
CA HIS A 194 5.79 -0.41 13.02
C HIS A 194 6.54 -1.75 13.15
N ILE A 195 5.96 -2.84 12.62
CA ILE A 195 6.56 -4.18 12.66
C ILE A 195 7.89 -4.19 11.90
N LEU A 196 7.92 -3.65 10.68
CA LEU A 196 9.12 -3.63 9.86
C LEU A 196 10.21 -2.72 10.45
N ALA A 197 9.85 -1.55 10.95
CA ALA A 197 10.79 -0.60 11.57
C ALA A 197 11.49 -1.18 12.80
N ASN A 198 10.80 -2.05 13.55
CA ASN A 198 11.36 -2.64 14.77
C ASN A 198 11.96 -4.05 14.61
N ASN A 199 11.88 -4.64 13.39
CA ASN A 199 12.43 -5.98 13.12
C ASN A 199 13.29 -6.02 11.84
N PRO A 200 14.24 -5.08 11.62
CA PRO A 200 15.03 -5.00 10.40
C PRO A 200 15.94 -6.22 10.18
N ASP A 201 16.38 -6.87 11.25
CA ASP A 201 17.28 -8.03 11.18
C ASP A 201 16.56 -9.32 10.72
N THR A 202 15.25 -9.40 10.94
CA THR A 202 14.45 -10.61 10.63
C THR A 202 13.58 -10.44 9.41
N ILE A 203 13.24 -9.19 9.02
CA ILE A 203 12.35 -8.87 7.91
C ILE A 203 13.12 -8.12 6.83
N SER A 204 13.41 -8.80 5.73
CA SER A 204 14.18 -8.24 4.59
C SER A 204 13.32 -7.62 3.48
N ILE A 205 11.99 -7.58 3.63
CA ILE A 205 11.07 -7.04 2.63
C ILE A 205 10.65 -5.60 2.96
N CYS A 206 10.39 -4.80 1.93
CA CYS A 206 9.87 -3.44 2.13
C CYS A 206 8.36 -3.46 2.46
N GLU A 207 7.87 -2.37 3.04
CA GLU A 207 6.48 -2.21 3.47
C GLU A 207 5.48 -2.46 2.34
N LYS A 208 5.74 -1.93 1.14
CA LYS A 208 4.89 -2.15 -0.04
C LYS A 208 4.77 -3.63 -0.39
N THR A 209 5.87 -4.38 -0.31
CA THR A 209 5.88 -5.82 -0.57
C THR A 209 5.08 -6.57 0.50
N ALA A 210 5.21 -6.18 1.77
CA ALA A 210 4.45 -6.77 2.86
C ALA A 210 2.93 -6.57 2.68
N TYR A 211 2.49 -5.38 2.25
CA TYR A 211 1.08 -5.15 1.90
C TYR A 211 0.60 -6.02 0.73
N ILE A 212 1.42 -6.18 -0.32
CA ILE A 212 1.08 -7.04 -1.46
C ILE A 212 0.93 -8.50 -1.00
N TYR A 213 1.82 -9.00 -0.14
CA TYR A 213 1.74 -10.36 0.39
C TYR A 213 0.50 -10.57 1.25
N ALA A 214 0.18 -9.61 2.10
CA ALA A 214 -1.03 -9.65 2.92
C ALA A 214 -2.31 -9.60 2.08
N ASP A 215 -2.37 -8.75 1.05
CA ASP A 215 -3.50 -8.64 0.13
C ASP A 215 -3.75 -9.92 -0.68
N ASN A 216 -2.68 -10.65 -0.99
CA ASN A 216 -2.75 -11.94 -1.68
C ASN A 216 -2.94 -13.13 -0.72
N GLY A 217 -3.11 -12.88 0.58
CA GLY A 217 -3.39 -13.91 1.57
C GLY A 217 -2.24 -14.85 1.88
N LEU A 218 -0.98 -14.41 1.65
CA LEU A 218 0.21 -15.20 1.93
C LEU A 218 0.50 -15.32 3.43
N PHE A 219 0.05 -14.34 4.22
CA PHE A 219 0.18 -14.37 5.68
C PHE A 219 -1.03 -15.03 6.35
N SER A 220 -0.82 -15.61 7.51
CA SER A 220 -1.90 -16.16 8.34
C SER A 220 -2.76 -15.06 8.99
N ALA A 221 -2.22 -13.85 9.18
CA ALA A 221 -2.99 -12.65 9.48
C ALA A 221 -3.75 -12.18 8.24
N LYS A 222 -4.99 -11.68 8.45
CA LYS A 222 -5.86 -11.23 7.36
C LYS A 222 -5.97 -9.70 7.35
N ASN A 223 -6.48 -9.17 6.26
CA ASN A 223 -6.72 -7.72 6.11
C ASN A 223 -7.54 -7.09 7.25
N ILE A 224 -8.42 -7.86 7.91
CA ILE A 224 -9.20 -7.39 9.06
C ILE A 224 -8.33 -7.17 10.30
N ASP A 225 -7.17 -7.84 10.39
CA ASP A 225 -6.24 -7.68 11.51
C ASP A 225 -5.43 -6.40 11.40
N MET A 226 -5.38 -5.79 10.19
CA MET A 226 -4.62 -4.58 9.94
C MET A 226 -5.34 -3.33 10.44
N PRO A 227 -4.65 -2.43 11.17
CA PRO A 227 -5.20 -1.14 11.55
C PRO A 227 -5.65 -0.33 10.32
N ARG A 228 -6.83 0.29 10.39
CA ARG A 228 -7.39 1.21 9.37
C ARG A 228 -7.75 0.59 8.01
N LYS A 229 -7.51 -0.70 7.75
CA LYS A 229 -7.84 -1.29 6.45
C LYS A 229 -9.36 -1.50 6.26
N VAL A 230 -10.07 -1.81 7.34
CA VAL A 230 -11.53 -1.90 7.35
C VAL A 230 -12.09 -0.70 8.12
N ARG A 231 -12.78 0.21 7.43
CA ARG A 231 -13.43 1.38 8.05
C ARG A 231 -14.92 1.35 7.78
N PHE A 232 -15.70 1.48 8.86
CA PHE A 232 -17.13 1.74 8.74
C PHE A 232 -17.36 3.21 8.42
N ARG A 233 -18.22 3.51 7.45
CA ARG A 233 -18.66 4.88 7.17
C ARG A 233 -19.50 5.38 8.35
N PRO A 234 -19.05 6.43 9.09
CA PRO A 234 -19.84 6.95 10.20
C PRO A 234 -21.14 7.56 9.67
N ARG A 235 -22.27 7.26 10.34
CA ARG A 235 -23.54 7.94 10.04
C ARG A 235 -23.41 9.41 10.44
N LYS A 236 -23.73 10.35 9.53
CA LYS A 236 -23.83 11.78 9.84
C LYS A 236 -24.90 11.98 10.91
N LYS A 237 -24.50 12.38 12.13
CA LYS A 237 -25.41 12.87 13.15
C LYS A 237 -25.57 14.37 12.99
N LYS A 238 -26.80 14.89 13.07
CA LYS A 238 -27.03 16.34 13.23
C LYS A 238 -26.44 16.76 14.57
N SER A 239 -25.54 17.73 14.56
CA SER A 239 -25.01 18.37 15.76
C SER A 239 -26.14 19.10 16.48
N LYS A 240 -26.34 18.83 17.76
CA LYS A 240 -27.14 19.72 18.63
C LYS A 240 -26.17 20.79 19.13
N GLU A 241 -26.52 22.06 18.93
CA GLU A 241 -25.80 23.16 19.52
C GLU A 241 -25.93 23.03 21.06
N LEU A 242 -24.79 22.83 21.72
CA LEU A 242 -24.70 22.90 23.18
C LEU A 242 -24.59 24.37 23.59
N LYS A 243 -25.46 24.84 24.45
CA LYS A 243 -25.33 26.14 25.11
C LYS A 243 -24.18 26.04 26.10
N VAL A 244 -23.09 26.70 25.81
CA VAL A 244 -21.88 26.73 26.64
C VAL A 244 -21.82 28.09 27.32
N ASP A 245 -21.56 28.12 28.65
CA ASP A 245 -21.24 29.37 29.38
C ASP A 245 -19.91 29.93 28.85
N LYS A 246 -19.93 31.14 28.35
CA LYS A 246 -18.79 31.80 27.73
C LYS A 246 -18.02 32.72 28.70
N SER A 247 -18.52 32.93 29.90
CA SER A 247 -17.93 33.90 30.85
C SER A 247 -16.51 33.50 31.27
N CYS A 248 -16.25 32.23 31.48
CA CYS A 248 -14.93 31.70 31.86
C CYS A 248 -13.86 31.80 30.74
N ARG A 249 -14.24 32.20 29.52
CA ARG A 249 -13.36 32.23 28.32
C ARG A 249 -12.92 33.63 27.94
N ILE A 250 -13.36 34.64 28.65
CA ILE A 250 -12.92 36.04 28.41
C ILE A 250 -11.43 36.12 28.67
N GLY A 251 -10.64 36.54 27.64
CA GLY A 251 -9.18 36.59 27.71
C GLY A 251 -8.48 35.20 27.60
N ARG A 252 -9.23 34.17 27.20
CA ARG A 252 -8.71 32.78 27.02
C ARG A 252 -9.16 32.16 25.70
N THR A 253 -9.37 32.99 24.68
CA THR A 253 -9.76 32.51 23.33
C THR A 253 -8.59 31.86 22.61
N LEU A 254 -8.85 31.25 21.47
CA LEU A 254 -7.79 30.74 20.62
C LEU A 254 -6.86 31.85 20.09
N GLU A 255 -7.41 33.03 19.83
CA GLU A 255 -6.60 34.20 19.44
C GLU A 255 -5.67 34.65 20.58
N ASP A 256 -6.17 34.67 21.82
CA ASP A 256 -5.35 34.95 23.01
C ASP A 256 -4.25 33.91 23.20
N PHE A 257 -4.57 32.62 22.93
CA PHE A 257 -3.59 31.53 22.94
C PHE A 257 -2.49 31.72 21.89
N GLN A 258 -2.86 32.03 20.64
CA GLN A 258 -1.91 32.26 19.56
C GLN A 258 -0.97 33.41 19.89
N LYS A 259 -1.52 34.53 20.36
CA LYS A 259 -0.73 35.68 20.77
C LYS A 259 0.23 35.34 21.92
N TYR A 260 -0.26 34.64 22.96
CA TYR A 260 0.57 34.23 24.08
C TYR A 260 1.71 33.29 23.65
N HIS A 261 1.40 32.34 22.76
CA HIS A 261 2.39 31.40 22.25
C HIS A 261 3.41 32.05 21.29
N GLU A 262 3.01 33.03 20.46
CA GLU A 262 3.92 33.84 19.65
C GLU A 262 4.91 34.66 20.52
N GLU A 263 4.46 35.18 21.63
CA GLU A 263 5.30 35.87 22.59
C GLU A 263 6.21 34.92 23.39
N ASN A 264 5.82 33.65 23.52
CA ASN A 264 6.49 32.61 24.30
C ASN A 264 6.67 31.29 23.55
N PRO A 265 7.39 31.23 22.43
CA PRO A 265 7.40 30.07 21.53
C PRO A 265 8.09 28.83 22.12
N SER A 266 8.86 28.96 23.18
CA SER A 266 9.54 27.87 23.87
C SER A 266 8.68 27.13 24.89
N ILE A 267 7.50 27.66 25.23
CA ILE A 267 6.60 27.03 26.21
C ILE A 267 5.91 25.84 25.57
N PRO A 268 6.00 24.64 26.16
CA PRO A 268 5.35 23.46 25.64
C PRO A 268 3.83 23.54 25.76
N ILE A 269 3.15 23.07 24.71
CA ILE A 269 1.70 23.03 24.68
C ILE A 269 1.22 21.65 25.14
N THR A 270 0.20 21.68 26.02
CA THR A 270 -0.52 20.48 26.49
C THR A 270 -1.99 20.60 26.09
N GLU A 271 -2.50 19.64 25.33
CA GLU A 271 -3.91 19.59 24.94
C GLU A 271 -4.71 18.75 25.93
N LEU A 272 -5.87 19.28 26.36
CA LEU A 272 -6.81 18.63 27.28
C LEU A 272 -8.07 18.24 26.53
N ASP A 273 -8.55 17.02 26.75
CA ASP A 273 -9.78 16.51 26.13
C ASP A 273 -10.43 15.42 27.00
N SER A 274 -11.67 15.07 26.73
CA SER A 274 -12.39 14.02 27.42
C SER A 274 -12.81 12.89 26.47
N VAL A 275 -12.58 11.65 26.87
CA VAL A 275 -13.00 10.46 26.10
C VAL A 275 -14.16 9.78 26.81
N GLU A 276 -15.38 9.94 26.26
CA GLU A 276 -16.58 9.27 26.76
C GLU A 276 -16.69 7.84 26.23
N GLY A 277 -17.05 6.90 27.10
CA GLY A 277 -17.43 5.53 26.73
C GLY A 277 -18.93 5.42 26.47
N LYS A 278 -19.65 4.88 27.45
CA LYS A 278 -21.10 4.86 27.50
C LYS A 278 -21.59 6.25 27.93
N LYS A 279 -22.63 6.75 27.27
CA LYS A 279 -23.19 8.06 27.62
C LYS A 279 -23.67 8.12 29.07
N GLY A 280 -23.18 9.09 29.83
CA GLY A 280 -23.51 9.26 31.26
C GLY A 280 -22.79 8.28 32.19
N GLY A 281 -21.80 7.54 31.72
CA GLY A 281 -20.90 6.72 32.50
C GLY A 281 -19.58 7.42 32.81
N ALA A 282 -18.62 6.66 33.35
CA ALA A 282 -17.27 7.12 33.58
C ALA A 282 -16.58 7.61 32.29
N VAL A 283 -15.70 8.59 32.44
CA VAL A 283 -14.97 9.25 31.32
C VAL A 283 -13.48 9.28 31.61
N LEU A 284 -12.68 9.40 30.56
CA LEU A 284 -11.25 9.67 30.71
C LEU A 284 -10.98 11.15 30.49
N LEU A 285 -10.21 11.77 31.37
CA LEU A 285 -9.47 12.98 31.04
C LEU A 285 -8.19 12.57 30.31
N THR A 286 -7.99 13.06 29.11
CA THR A 286 -6.76 12.86 28.35
C THR A 286 -5.93 14.15 28.37
N ILE A 287 -4.67 14.00 28.66
CA ILE A 287 -3.67 15.09 28.72
C ILE A 287 -2.60 14.73 27.69
N HIS A 288 -2.54 15.48 26.60
CA HIS A 288 -1.66 15.22 25.49
C HIS A 288 -0.55 16.27 25.37
N PHE A 289 0.69 15.86 25.52
CA PHE A 289 1.86 16.70 25.33
C PHE A 289 2.19 16.78 23.84
N VAL A 290 1.94 17.93 23.23
CA VAL A 290 1.97 18.09 21.76
C VAL A 290 3.33 17.77 21.17
N LEU A 291 4.42 18.26 21.77
CA LEU A 291 5.77 18.09 21.24
C LEU A 291 6.25 16.63 21.25
N PRO A 292 6.22 15.90 22.41
CA PRO A 292 6.62 14.50 22.45
C PRO A 292 5.53 13.53 21.99
N LYS A 293 4.30 14.01 21.76
CA LYS A 293 3.08 13.23 21.47
C LYS A 293 2.71 12.18 22.53
N LEU A 294 3.26 12.32 23.73
CA LEU A 294 2.90 11.49 24.88
C LEU A 294 1.53 11.90 25.40
N GLN A 295 0.74 10.92 25.82
CA GLN A 295 -0.58 11.17 26.39
C GLN A 295 -0.75 10.43 27.70
N LEU A 296 -1.27 11.13 28.71
CA LEU A 296 -1.78 10.55 29.94
C LEU A 296 -3.30 10.42 29.85
N ALA A 297 -3.87 9.49 30.60
CA ALA A 297 -5.32 9.33 30.72
C ALA A 297 -5.70 9.01 32.16
N PHE A 298 -6.69 9.73 32.69
CA PHE A 298 -7.18 9.61 34.07
C PHE A 298 -8.65 9.23 34.06
N LEU A 299 -8.99 8.18 34.79
CA LEU A 299 -10.37 7.71 34.95
C LEU A 299 -11.13 8.66 35.89
N ARG A 300 -12.32 9.12 35.46
CA ARG A 300 -13.22 9.94 36.23
C ARG A 300 -14.61 9.32 36.27
N GLU A 301 -15.25 9.33 37.44
CA GLU A 301 -16.62 8.81 37.60
C GLU A 301 -17.66 9.74 36.97
N SER A 302 -17.40 11.04 36.96
CA SER A 302 -18.28 12.07 36.41
C SER A 302 -17.55 13.04 35.51
N ASN A 303 -18.26 13.62 34.53
CA ASN A 303 -17.70 14.59 33.60
C ASN A 303 -17.97 16.02 34.12
N ASP A 304 -17.32 16.41 35.21
CA ASP A 304 -17.45 17.71 35.86
C ASP A 304 -16.09 18.42 36.01
N SER A 305 -16.13 19.72 36.33
CA SER A 305 -14.93 20.55 36.47
C SER A 305 -14.13 20.26 37.74
N LYS A 306 -14.80 19.73 38.76
CA LYS A 306 -14.13 19.39 40.03
C LYS A 306 -13.17 18.23 39.83
N SER A 307 -13.60 17.16 39.16
CA SER A 307 -12.77 15.99 38.91
C SER A 307 -11.53 16.32 38.06
N VAL A 308 -11.62 17.28 37.12
CA VAL A 308 -10.45 17.81 36.39
C VAL A 308 -9.51 18.55 37.32
N THR A 309 -10.03 19.45 38.15
CA THR A 309 -9.22 20.21 39.12
C THR A 309 -8.51 19.29 40.10
N ASP A 310 -9.20 18.28 40.62
CA ASP A 310 -8.63 17.28 41.54
C ASP A 310 -7.44 16.54 40.92
N ILE A 311 -7.52 16.18 39.62
CA ILE A 311 -6.41 15.56 38.89
C ILE A 311 -5.24 16.54 38.72
N PHE A 312 -5.48 17.81 38.42
CA PHE A 312 -4.42 18.81 38.32
C PHE A 312 -3.73 19.08 39.65
N ASN A 313 -4.48 19.10 40.76
CA ASN A 313 -3.92 19.22 42.10
C ASN A 313 -3.06 17.99 42.45
N TYR A 314 -3.57 16.77 42.17
CA TYR A 314 -2.80 15.54 42.33
C TYR A 314 -1.46 15.56 41.56
N LEU A 315 -1.52 15.97 40.26
CA LEU A 315 -0.32 16.07 39.43
C LEU A 315 0.67 17.15 39.95
N TYR A 316 0.14 18.24 40.47
CA TYR A 316 0.98 19.32 41.05
C TYR A 316 1.70 18.87 42.31
N GLU A 317 1.00 18.16 43.20
CA GLU A 317 1.59 17.58 44.42
C GLU A 317 2.62 16.47 44.05
N LEU A 318 2.30 15.62 43.09
CA LEU A 318 3.14 14.49 42.65
C LEU A 318 4.46 14.96 42.03
N LEU A 319 4.42 15.96 41.16
CA LEU A 319 5.57 16.45 40.41
C LEU A 319 6.38 17.50 41.14
N GLY A 320 5.74 18.24 42.03
CA GLY A 320 6.25 19.49 42.60
C GLY A 320 6.17 20.65 41.58
N GLU A 321 6.25 21.87 42.09
CA GLU A 321 6.05 23.12 41.34
C GLU A 321 6.93 23.22 40.11
N GLU A 322 8.22 22.97 40.22
CA GLU A 322 9.19 23.15 39.14
C GLU A 322 8.93 22.24 37.97
N ARG A 323 8.76 20.91 38.21
CA ARG A 323 8.52 19.92 37.17
C ARG A 323 7.13 20.10 36.55
N PHE A 324 6.12 20.44 37.38
CA PHE A 324 4.77 20.72 36.89
C PHE A 324 4.77 21.92 35.93
N LYS A 325 5.34 23.04 36.32
CA LYS A 325 5.45 24.24 35.46
C LYS A 325 6.24 23.96 34.18
N ARG A 326 7.22 23.06 34.20
CA ARG A 326 8.00 22.69 33.03
C ARG A 326 7.18 22.00 31.93
N ILE A 327 6.13 21.26 32.27
CA ILE A 327 5.36 20.46 31.31
C ILE A 327 3.90 20.87 31.14
N PHE A 328 3.33 21.60 32.11
CA PHE A 328 1.94 22.05 32.15
C PHE A 328 1.75 23.57 32.05
N SER A 329 2.78 24.32 31.65
CA SER A 329 2.71 25.80 31.62
C SER A 329 1.60 26.32 30.72
N LEU A 330 1.27 25.67 29.63
CA LEU A 330 0.31 26.13 28.63
C LEU A 330 -0.63 25.00 28.23
N CYS A 331 -1.91 25.15 28.63
CA CYS A 331 -2.95 24.14 28.36
C CYS A 331 -3.98 24.70 27.35
N LEU A 332 -4.32 23.88 26.36
CA LEU A 332 -5.37 24.14 25.39
C LEU A 332 -6.51 23.14 25.59
N ALA A 333 -7.66 23.60 26.06
CA ALA A 333 -8.83 22.76 26.31
C ALA A 333 -9.90 22.91 25.23
N ASP A 334 -10.83 21.95 25.16
CA ASP A 334 -12.04 22.14 24.37
C ASP A 334 -13.08 22.99 25.15
N ASN A 335 -14.25 23.12 24.52
CA ASN A 335 -15.34 23.91 25.10
C ASN A 335 -16.27 23.05 26.01
N GLY A 336 -15.79 21.94 26.57
CA GLY A 336 -16.55 21.10 27.47
C GLY A 336 -16.88 21.79 28.81
N THR A 337 -17.97 21.35 29.45
CA THR A 337 -18.38 21.87 30.77
C THR A 337 -17.38 21.50 31.87
N GLU A 338 -16.63 20.40 31.67
CA GLU A 338 -15.57 19.96 32.57
C GLU A 338 -14.39 20.90 32.66
N PHE A 339 -14.19 21.77 31.67
CA PHE A 339 -13.16 22.80 31.67
C PHE A 339 -13.71 24.20 32.01
N SER A 340 -14.89 24.32 32.65
CA SER A 340 -15.54 25.60 32.94
C SER A 340 -14.93 26.35 34.13
N ASN A 341 -14.00 25.74 34.86
CA ASN A 341 -13.29 26.41 35.96
C ASN A 341 -11.77 26.53 35.67
N PRO A 342 -11.35 27.38 34.72
CA PRO A 342 -9.94 27.51 34.36
C PRO A 342 -9.09 28.00 35.54
N THR A 343 -9.58 28.90 36.36
CA THR A 343 -8.84 29.47 37.50
C THR A 343 -8.38 28.40 38.48
N ALA A 344 -9.20 27.37 38.74
CA ALA A 344 -8.83 26.27 39.61
C ALA A 344 -7.76 25.33 38.98
N ILE A 345 -7.63 25.31 37.65
CA ILE A 345 -6.55 24.63 36.96
C ILE A 345 -5.27 25.51 36.97
N GLU A 346 -5.44 26.82 36.73
CA GLU A 346 -4.35 27.76 36.59
C GLU A 346 -3.64 28.08 37.90
N CYS A 347 -4.36 28.06 39.02
CA CYS A 347 -3.81 28.41 40.33
C CYS A 347 -3.75 27.19 41.27
N ASP A 348 -2.77 27.21 42.15
CA ASP A 348 -2.70 26.30 43.30
C ASP A 348 -3.60 26.75 44.46
N SER A 349 -3.54 26.08 45.64
CA SER A 349 -4.32 26.39 46.83
C SER A 349 -4.01 27.77 47.41
N ASP A 350 -2.81 28.28 47.16
CA ASP A 350 -2.34 29.57 47.67
C ASP A 350 -2.58 30.72 46.67
N GLY A 351 -3.19 30.42 45.51
CA GLY A 351 -3.48 31.37 44.45
C GLY A 351 -2.28 31.68 43.53
N VAL A 352 -1.20 30.91 43.64
CA VAL A 352 -0.01 31.05 42.77
C VAL A 352 -0.28 30.46 41.42
N ILE A 353 0.02 31.17 40.33
CA ILE A 353 -0.17 30.69 38.96
C ILE A 353 0.83 29.57 38.68
N ARG A 354 0.27 28.38 38.27
CA ARG A 354 1.02 27.19 37.91
C ARG A 354 0.87 26.83 36.44
N SER A 355 -0.17 27.33 35.73
CA SER A 355 -0.48 27.02 34.34
C SER A 355 -1.30 28.15 33.72
N TYR A 356 -1.42 28.21 32.40
CA TYR A 356 -2.36 29.06 31.68
C TYR A 356 -3.27 28.15 30.83
N VAL A 357 -4.59 28.43 30.87
CA VAL A 357 -5.60 27.63 30.18
C VAL A 357 -6.28 28.46 29.11
N PHE A 358 -6.27 28.01 27.88
CA PHE A 358 -6.96 28.60 26.74
C PHE A 358 -7.91 27.59 26.12
N TYR A 359 -8.84 28.08 25.28
CA TYR A 359 -9.88 27.28 24.68
C TYR A 359 -9.85 27.33 23.15
N CYS A 360 -10.09 26.19 22.53
CA CYS A 360 -10.36 26.09 21.09
C CYS A 360 -11.67 26.77 20.71
N ASP A 361 -11.85 27.10 19.42
CA ASP A 361 -13.13 27.58 18.93
C ASP A 361 -14.20 26.48 18.97
N PRO A 362 -15.46 26.85 19.26
CA PRO A 362 -16.56 25.89 19.26
C PRO A 362 -16.71 25.21 17.89
N SER A 363 -16.87 23.89 17.91
CA SER A 363 -17.11 23.07 16.70
C SER A 363 -16.02 23.14 15.62
N SER A 364 -14.79 23.46 15.98
CA SER A 364 -13.64 23.53 15.09
C SER A 364 -12.72 22.32 15.26
N PRO A 365 -13.13 21.12 14.73
CA PRO A 365 -12.27 19.95 14.76
C PRO A 365 -11.01 20.23 13.95
N GLY A 366 -9.87 19.77 14.44
CA GLY A 366 -8.56 20.01 13.82
C GLY A 366 -7.70 21.04 14.53
N GLN A 367 -8.24 21.89 15.41
CA GLN A 367 -7.43 22.76 16.26
C GLN A 367 -6.69 21.97 17.36
N LYS A 368 -7.16 20.76 17.71
CA LYS A 368 -6.52 19.76 18.58
C LYS A 368 -6.26 18.44 17.82
N GLY A 369 -5.77 18.54 16.60
CA GLY A 369 -5.57 17.35 15.73
C GLY A 369 -4.61 16.33 16.31
N ALA A 370 -3.67 16.72 17.15
CA ALA A 370 -2.73 15.82 17.79
C ALA A 370 -3.41 14.91 18.83
N CYS A 371 -4.27 15.47 19.67
CA CYS A 371 -5.04 14.72 20.65
C CYS A 371 -6.07 13.78 19.99
N GLU A 372 -6.79 14.27 18.95
CA GLU A 372 -7.77 13.47 18.21
C GLU A 372 -7.15 12.23 17.57
N ASN A 373 -5.95 12.36 17.00
CA ASN A 373 -5.21 11.23 16.43
C ASN A 373 -4.86 10.17 17.49
N ASN A 374 -4.48 10.60 18.69
CA ASN A 374 -4.20 9.69 19.80
C ASN A 374 -5.46 9.01 20.33
N HIS A 375 -6.62 9.67 20.31
CA HIS A 375 -7.89 9.04 20.69
C HIS A 375 -8.23 7.84 19.79
N GLU A 376 -7.77 7.80 18.55
CA GLU A 376 -7.95 6.61 17.70
C GLU A 376 -7.28 5.38 18.32
N PHE A 377 -6.12 5.51 18.96
CA PHE A 377 -5.45 4.39 19.64
C PHE A 377 -6.23 3.95 20.88
N ILE A 378 -6.71 4.90 21.68
CA ILE A 378 -7.61 4.59 22.79
C ILE A 378 -8.84 3.82 22.29
N ARG A 379 -9.44 4.24 21.16
CA ARG A 379 -10.63 3.60 20.57
C ARG A 379 -10.38 2.23 19.96
N ARG A 380 -9.14 1.86 19.68
CA ARG A 380 -8.77 0.48 19.30
C ARG A 380 -8.82 -0.46 20.49
N VAL A 381 -8.46 0.03 21.68
CA VAL A 381 -8.48 -0.76 22.93
C VAL A 381 -9.85 -0.69 23.60
N ILE A 382 -10.43 0.51 23.68
CA ILE A 382 -11.76 0.76 24.26
C ILE A 382 -12.68 1.33 23.18
N PRO A 383 -13.43 0.50 22.46
CA PRO A 383 -14.38 0.95 21.43
C PRO A 383 -15.48 1.86 22.00
N LYS A 384 -16.09 2.70 21.13
CA LYS A 384 -17.23 3.55 21.51
C LYS A 384 -18.39 2.72 22.03
N GLY A 385 -19.02 3.21 23.11
CA GLY A 385 -20.19 2.56 23.71
C GLY A 385 -19.85 1.56 24.81
N ILE A 386 -18.58 1.23 25.01
CA ILE A 386 -18.12 0.43 26.13
C ILE A 386 -18.14 1.28 27.40
N ASP A 387 -18.60 0.70 28.48
CA ASP A 387 -18.57 1.33 29.82
C ASP A 387 -17.10 1.36 30.30
N ILE A 388 -16.56 2.59 30.44
CA ILE A 388 -15.18 2.80 30.91
C ILE A 388 -15.08 2.52 32.41
N GLY A 389 -16.17 2.71 33.16
CA GLY A 389 -16.20 2.49 34.63
C GLY A 389 -15.95 1.06 35.08
N LYS A 390 -15.94 0.10 34.18
CA LYS A 390 -15.54 -1.28 34.47
C LYS A 390 -14.01 -1.46 34.62
N TYR A 391 -13.23 -0.48 34.19
CA TYR A 391 -11.76 -0.52 34.27
C TYR A 391 -11.26 0.25 35.48
N THR A 392 -10.09 -0.12 35.96
CA THR A 392 -9.37 0.61 37.00
C THR A 392 -8.39 1.62 36.39
N GLN A 393 -7.89 2.55 37.20
CA GLN A 393 -6.83 3.46 36.73
C GLN A 393 -5.56 2.69 36.30
N ALA A 394 -5.25 1.57 36.95
CA ALA A 394 -4.12 0.73 36.56
C ALA A 394 -4.31 0.11 35.16
N ASP A 395 -5.54 -0.24 34.77
CA ASP A 395 -5.84 -0.73 33.41
C ASP A 395 -5.68 0.40 32.38
N ILE A 396 -6.09 1.61 32.74
CA ILE A 396 -5.93 2.79 31.88
C ILE A 396 -4.44 3.14 31.72
N ASN A 397 -3.66 3.09 32.80
CA ASN A 397 -2.20 3.32 32.75
C ASN A 397 -1.52 2.29 31.85
N LEU A 398 -1.85 0.99 31.98
CA LEU A 398 -1.34 -0.07 31.12
C LEU A 398 -1.66 0.22 29.64
N MET A 399 -2.89 0.60 29.33
CA MET A 399 -3.28 0.97 27.96
C MET A 399 -2.43 2.15 27.44
N MET A 400 -2.20 3.15 28.29
CA MET A 400 -1.39 4.31 27.89
C MET A 400 0.08 3.96 27.73
N ASP A 401 0.63 3.05 28.52
CA ASP A 401 1.99 2.54 28.34
C ASP A 401 2.19 1.90 26.97
N HIS A 402 1.25 1.06 26.52
CA HIS A 402 1.28 0.48 25.18
C HIS A 402 1.14 1.56 24.08
N ILE A 403 0.26 2.53 24.24
CA ILE A 403 0.04 3.62 23.27
C ILE A 403 1.27 4.52 23.19
N ASN A 404 1.85 4.88 24.34
CA ASN A 404 3.01 5.76 24.41
C ASN A 404 4.32 5.09 23.99
N SER A 405 4.39 3.76 24.04
CA SER A 405 5.55 3.00 23.56
C SER A 405 5.50 2.69 22.05
N TYR A 406 4.37 2.95 21.40
CA TYR A 406 4.16 2.67 19.99
C TYR A 406 4.87 3.69 19.10
N GLY A 407 5.81 3.24 18.25
CA GLY A 407 6.57 4.10 17.33
C GLY A 407 5.70 4.86 16.33
N ARG A 408 6.06 6.11 16.07
CA ARG A 408 5.33 7.01 15.18
C ARG A 408 6.19 7.43 13.99
N PRO A 409 5.74 7.27 12.73
CA PRO A 409 6.48 7.72 11.55
C PRO A 409 6.84 9.20 11.61
N GLU A 410 5.93 10.04 12.12
CA GLU A 410 6.15 11.48 12.28
C GLU A 410 7.16 11.87 13.36
N LEU A 411 7.57 10.93 14.20
CA LEU A 411 8.65 11.08 15.19
C LEU A 411 9.94 10.36 14.75
N GLY A 412 10.06 10.01 13.44
CA GLY A 412 11.17 9.22 12.91
C GLY A 412 11.23 7.83 13.53
N ASP A 413 10.08 7.19 13.64
CA ASP A 413 9.84 5.86 14.22
C ASP A 413 10.13 5.74 15.73
N LYS A 414 10.45 6.84 16.39
CA LYS A 414 10.54 6.91 17.85
C LYS A 414 9.15 6.81 18.47
N SER A 415 9.12 6.28 19.69
CA SER A 415 7.88 6.31 20.49
C SER A 415 7.67 7.67 21.19
N PRO A 416 6.41 8.03 21.52
CA PRO A 416 6.14 9.16 22.40
C PRO A 416 6.89 9.10 23.72
N TYR A 417 7.07 7.91 24.29
CA TYR A 417 7.89 7.68 25.48
C TYR A 417 9.34 8.16 25.27
N ASP A 418 9.99 7.70 24.17
CA ASP A 418 11.38 8.09 23.88
C ASP A 418 11.53 9.59 23.65
N MET A 419 10.53 10.20 22.98
CA MET A 419 10.54 11.65 22.78
C MET A 419 10.34 12.42 24.06
N PHE A 420 9.45 11.95 24.96
CA PHE A 420 9.25 12.61 26.25
C PHE A 420 10.50 12.47 27.13
N GLU A 421 11.11 11.29 27.17
CA GLU A 421 12.39 11.06 27.87
C GLU A 421 13.49 12.02 27.36
N PHE A 422 13.55 12.22 26.04
CA PHE A 422 14.51 13.13 25.40
C PHE A 422 14.31 14.60 25.82
N TYR A 423 13.05 15.08 25.84
CA TYR A 423 12.77 16.50 26.14
C TYR A 423 12.74 16.81 27.64
N TYR A 424 12.25 15.89 28.46
CA TYR A 424 11.93 16.19 29.87
C TYR A 424 12.67 15.30 30.86
N GLY A 425 13.30 14.22 30.39
CA GLY A 425 14.03 13.28 31.23
C GLY A 425 13.18 12.12 31.73
N LYS A 426 13.84 11.02 32.03
CA LYS A 426 13.20 9.78 32.50
C LYS A 426 12.58 9.94 33.88
N GLU A 427 13.17 10.79 34.77
CA GLU A 427 12.68 11.01 36.11
C GLU A 427 11.20 11.39 36.16
N ILE A 428 10.76 12.28 35.25
CA ILE A 428 9.35 12.71 35.20
C ILE A 428 8.44 11.55 34.79
N LEU A 429 8.87 10.68 33.84
CA LEU A 429 8.12 9.50 33.44
C LEU A 429 7.97 8.51 34.61
N ASP A 430 9.06 8.29 35.35
CA ASP A 430 9.06 7.39 36.52
C ASP A 430 8.12 7.94 37.64
N ILE A 431 8.12 9.22 37.88
CA ILE A 431 7.18 9.90 38.82
C ILE A 431 5.73 9.75 38.35
N LEU A 432 5.47 9.93 37.07
CA LEU A 432 4.13 9.79 36.46
C LEU A 432 3.67 8.32 36.34
N GLY A 433 4.54 7.36 36.66
CA GLY A 433 4.25 5.93 36.55
C GLY A 433 4.06 5.46 35.12
N VAL A 434 4.74 6.08 34.13
CA VAL A 434 4.68 5.72 32.72
C VAL A 434 5.84 4.74 32.43
N HIS A 435 5.50 3.59 31.88
CA HIS A 435 6.47 2.53 31.61
C HIS A 435 6.63 2.28 30.11
N LYS A 436 7.86 1.93 29.70
CA LYS A 436 8.14 1.56 28.32
C LYS A 436 7.85 0.09 28.09
N ILE A 437 7.06 -0.21 27.05
CA ILE A 437 6.77 -1.57 26.57
C ILE A 437 7.67 -1.86 25.37
N PRO A 438 8.32 -3.05 25.30
CA PRO A 438 9.07 -3.47 24.13
C PRO A 438 8.20 -3.47 22.88
N ALA A 439 8.76 -3.10 21.72
CA ALA A 439 8.00 -2.88 20.49
C ALA A 439 7.15 -4.11 20.07
N ASN A 440 7.69 -5.31 20.20
CA ASN A 440 7.00 -6.54 19.82
C ASN A 440 5.94 -7.00 20.85
N ASP A 441 5.95 -6.45 22.05
CA ASP A 441 4.97 -6.78 23.10
C ASP A 441 3.78 -5.82 23.12
N ILE A 442 3.78 -4.81 22.23
CA ILE A 442 2.71 -3.80 22.17
C ILE A 442 1.42 -4.42 21.66
N ILE A 443 0.34 -4.27 22.42
CA ILE A 443 -1.01 -4.71 22.09
C ILE A 443 -1.92 -3.48 22.00
N LEU A 444 -2.57 -3.28 20.86
CA LEU A 444 -3.49 -2.17 20.59
C LEU A 444 -4.88 -2.70 20.21
N LYS A 445 -5.38 -3.64 21.00
CA LYS A 445 -6.67 -4.30 20.83
C LYS A 445 -7.37 -4.46 22.19
N PRO A 446 -8.70 -4.71 22.22
CA PRO A 446 -9.47 -4.86 23.47
C PRO A 446 -8.98 -6.00 24.37
N GLU A 447 -8.32 -7.01 23.81
CA GLU A 447 -7.76 -8.14 24.52
C GLU A 447 -6.72 -7.71 25.58
N LEU A 448 -6.04 -6.58 25.40
CA LEU A 448 -5.09 -6.02 26.37
C LEU A 448 -5.69 -5.90 27.75
N LEU A 449 -6.93 -5.39 27.86
CA LEU A 449 -7.61 -5.15 29.14
C LEU A 449 -8.45 -6.34 29.60
N ASN A 450 -8.82 -7.24 28.70
CA ASN A 450 -9.65 -8.42 29.04
C ASN A 450 -8.86 -9.54 29.70
N GLN A 451 -7.56 -9.62 29.52
CA GLN A 451 -6.71 -10.67 30.09
C GLN A 451 -6.58 -10.61 31.63
N ARG A 452 -7.01 -9.50 32.27
CA ARG A 452 -6.93 -9.29 33.71
C ARG A 452 -8.27 -9.49 34.47
N GLN A 453 -9.37 -9.79 33.79
CA GLN A 453 -10.58 -10.16 34.51
C GLN A 453 -10.36 -11.55 35.11
N PRO A 454 -10.34 -11.68 36.46
CA PRO A 454 -10.34 -13.00 37.07
C PRO A 454 -11.56 -13.73 36.54
N SER A 455 -11.36 -14.93 35.99
CA SER A 455 -12.44 -15.84 35.69
C SER A 455 -13.30 -15.96 36.97
N HIS A 456 -14.49 -15.37 36.95
CA HIS A 456 -15.50 -15.73 37.93
C HIS A 456 -15.77 -17.23 37.73
N ALA A 457 -15.03 -18.05 38.45
CA ALA A 457 -15.37 -19.45 38.65
C ALA A 457 -16.77 -19.46 39.24
N HIS A 458 -17.72 -19.99 38.50
CA HIS A 458 -19.04 -20.32 39.00
C HIS A 458 -18.85 -21.22 40.20
N LEU A 459 -19.20 -20.77 41.41
CA LEU A 459 -19.64 -21.55 42.52
C LEU A 459 -21.14 -21.68 42.45
#